data_262e965d04d2a3900f7b7fb401503a91
#
_entry.id   262e965d04d2a3900f7b7fb401503a91
#
_cell.length_a   1.000
_cell.length_b   1.000
_cell.length_c   1.000
_cell.angle_alpha   90.00
_cell.angle_beta   90.00
_cell.angle_gamma   90.00
#
_symmetry.space_group_name_H-M   'P 1'
#
loop_
_entity.id
_entity.type
_entity.pdbx_description
1 polymer ?
#
loop_
_entity_poly.entity_id
_entity_poly.type
_entity_poly.pdbx_seq_one_letter_code
_entity_poly.pdbx_strand_id
1 'polypeptide(L)'
;MSYCLNLRCQKPQNPNNARFCSTCGSRLLLGDRYRALKPISQGGIGRTFLAVDEQDASKPRCIIKQFSPKNHGTNNAEQAAELFRQEAIRLQELGQHPQIPQLLAYFESDHQAGTATASAIVQTLIEGESLAQKLEAEGAFSETEIRQLLAELLPVLQFVHERGVIHRDINPENIIRRTSHPYQGGGELVLVDFNAAKFTSKTALAKTGTVIGSAAYTSQEQLMGKALPSSDLYSLGVTCIHLLTHIHPFDLFNSLEGVWVWQDYLTNPVSPQLKTILNKMLEGTVRQRYQSAAEILKDIKSEKTIATEPITFVQQSSTLPTIAQKSRIPTWTCVRTLKAHLSSINSMAFSPDGQILASGSADRTVKLWNLDSNVPLCTLSGHSSLIDAVVFSPDGRLLASGSWDHTIKLWDIETRELIHTLSDSGWIKSIAISSDGKTLFSGSADRTIKIWDLETGKVQKTLLGHSSAVHSVAIAPEGRILASGSADKTIKLWNLHSGEVELTLDGHSDAVNSLTFSSSGQVLISGSADKTIRLWHLESGKLLHTLSLHSEAVNSVAINVDGNLLCSGSDDKTIKIWRPDSGELLYTLSEHSASVTCVAIANHCCKQQLASKATASHLTIASGSQDKTIKIWQFE
;
A
#
# COMPACT_ATOMS: atom_id res chain seq x y z
N MET A 1 -30.56 18.27 -2.50
CA MET A 1 -30.48 17.76 -3.89
C MET A 1 -30.89 16.30 -3.92
N SER A 2 -31.49 15.82 -5.03
CA SER A 2 -31.78 14.41 -5.26
C SER A 2 -30.72 13.81 -6.18
N TYR A 3 -30.39 12.54 -5.98
CA TYR A 3 -29.41 11.85 -6.80
C TYR A 3 -30.07 10.74 -7.63
N CYS A 4 -29.79 10.69 -8.93
CA CYS A 4 -30.34 9.68 -9.82
C CYS A 4 -29.58 8.35 -9.66
N LEU A 5 -30.30 7.27 -9.37
CA LEU A 5 -29.74 5.94 -9.18
C LEU A 5 -29.50 5.17 -10.49
N ASN A 6 -29.91 5.72 -11.65
CA ASN A 6 -29.64 5.08 -12.94
C ASN A 6 -28.13 5.04 -13.22
N LEU A 7 -27.60 3.83 -13.43
CA LEU A 7 -26.17 3.59 -13.66
C LEU A 7 -25.61 4.29 -14.91
N ARG A 8 -26.47 4.57 -15.90
CA ARG A 8 -26.11 5.21 -17.18
C ARG A 8 -26.31 6.73 -17.19
N CYS A 9 -26.78 7.32 -16.06
CA CYS A 9 -27.05 8.75 -16.01
C CYS A 9 -25.75 9.57 -15.96
N GLN A 10 -25.55 10.45 -16.96
CA GLN A 10 -24.34 11.29 -17.06
C GLN A 10 -24.34 12.49 -16.10
N LYS A 11 -25.54 13.02 -15.73
CA LYS A 11 -25.71 14.13 -14.79
C LYS A 11 -26.74 13.75 -13.72
N PRO A 12 -26.31 13.01 -12.68
CA PRO A 12 -27.25 12.40 -11.73
C PRO A 12 -27.82 13.38 -10.69
N GLN A 13 -27.33 14.60 -10.58
CA GLN A 13 -27.83 15.59 -9.61
C GLN A 13 -29.10 16.27 -10.11
N ASN A 14 -30.11 16.38 -9.23
CA ASN A 14 -31.43 16.93 -9.53
C ASN A 14 -31.93 17.79 -8.36
N PRO A 15 -32.93 18.72 -8.58
CA PRO A 15 -33.60 19.44 -7.52
C PRO A 15 -34.32 18.52 -6.51
N ASN A 16 -34.45 18.96 -5.24
CA ASN A 16 -35.03 18.13 -4.17
C ASN A 16 -36.44 17.61 -4.46
N ASN A 17 -37.26 18.39 -5.18
CA ASN A 17 -38.69 18.09 -5.41
C ASN A 17 -38.93 17.37 -6.75
N ALA A 18 -37.89 17.07 -7.51
CA ALA A 18 -38.04 16.40 -8.79
C ALA A 18 -38.49 14.95 -8.58
N ARG A 19 -39.48 14.51 -9.36
CA ARG A 19 -39.93 13.10 -9.39
C ARG A 19 -39.15 12.27 -10.40
N PHE A 20 -38.64 12.92 -11.45
CA PHE A 20 -37.89 12.29 -12.53
C PHE A 20 -36.57 13.03 -12.74
N CYS A 21 -35.55 12.29 -13.16
CA CYS A 21 -34.25 12.85 -13.51
C CYS A 21 -34.35 13.71 -14.76
N SER A 22 -33.89 14.94 -14.69
CA SER A 22 -33.88 15.89 -15.82
C SER A 22 -33.01 15.47 -17.00
N THR A 23 -32.03 14.56 -16.74
CA THR A 23 -31.07 14.10 -17.76
C THR A 23 -31.52 12.80 -18.44
N CYS A 24 -31.99 11.81 -17.71
CA CYS A 24 -32.26 10.47 -18.25
C CYS A 24 -33.72 10.01 -18.07
N GLY A 25 -34.59 10.84 -17.49
CA GLY A 25 -36.02 10.53 -17.29
C GLY A 25 -36.33 9.49 -16.22
N SER A 26 -35.31 8.87 -15.58
CA SER A 26 -35.53 7.85 -14.55
C SER A 26 -36.21 8.43 -13.30
N ARG A 27 -37.04 7.61 -12.64
CA ARG A 27 -37.63 7.98 -11.34
C ARG A 27 -36.52 8.21 -10.31
N LEU A 28 -36.67 9.23 -9.47
CA LEU A 28 -35.73 9.62 -8.41
C LEU A 28 -36.06 9.01 -7.04
N LEU A 29 -37.26 8.39 -6.92
CA LEU A 29 -37.66 7.64 -5.75
C LEU A 29 -37.51 6.14 -6.04
N LEU A 30 -36.73 5.46 -5.20
CA LEU A 30 -36.61 4.00 -5.22
C LEU A 30 -37.84 3.42 -4.49
N GLY A 31 -38.62 2.55 -5.19
CA GLY A 31 -39.85 1.99 -4.66
C GLY A 31 -40.90 3.03 -4.28
N ASP A 32 -40.92 4.20 -4.95
CA ASP A 32 -41.81 5.33 -4.66
C ASP A 32 -41.72 5.85 -3.19
N ARG A 33 -40.64 5.51 -2.49
CA ARG A 33 -40.44 5.79 -1.06
C ARG A 33 -39.09 6.43 -0.74
N TYR A 34 -37.99 5.86 -1.20
CA TYR A 34 -36.65 6.27 -0.77
C TYR A 34 -35.97 7.16 -1.78
N ARG A 35 -35.47 8.32 -1.33
CA ARG A 35 -34.79 9.31 -2.15
C ARG A 35 -33.30 9.35 -1.83
N ALA A 36 -32.46 9.02 -2.82
CA ALA A 36 -31.02 9.22 -2.69
C ALA A 36 -30.67 10.72 -2.71
N LEU A 37 -29.83 11.16 -1.76
CA LEU A 37 -29.42 12.54 -1.58
C LEU A 37 -28.01 12.81 -2.13
N LYS A 38 -27.04 11.98 -1.73
CA LYS A 38 -25.64 12.08 -2.16
C LYS A 38 -24.96 10.72 -2.11
N PRO A 39 -23.97 10.46 -2.97
CA PRO A 39 -23.12 9.29 -2.82
C PRO A 39 -22.24 9.41 -1.57
N ILE A 40 -22.03 8.29 -0.87
CA ILE A 40 -21.12 8.16 0.28
C ILE A 40 -19.84 7.45 -0.18
N SER A 41 -20.01 6.32 -0.88
CA SER A 41 -18.87 5.53 -1.37
C SER A 41 -19.18 4.85 -2.70
N GLN A 42 -18.13 4.53 -3.44
CA GLN A 42 -18.21 3.74 -4.66
C GLN A 42 -17.10 2.68 -4.59
N GLY A 43 -17.49 1.41 -4.46
CA GLY A 43 -16.59 0.28 -4.37
C GLY A 43 -16.75 -0.70 -5.54
N GLY A 44 -15.98 -1.81 -5.52
CA GLY A 44 -15.93 -2.80 -6.60
C GLY A 44 -17.26 -3.52 -6.91
N ILE A 45 -18.19 -3.59 -5.96
CA ILE A 45 -19.46 -4.33 -6.10
C ILE A 45 -20.65 -3.37 -6.25
N GLY A 46 -20.53 -2.11 -5.79
CA GLY A 46 -21.68 -1.22 -5.82
C GLY A 46 -21.38 0.20 -5.39
N ARG A 47 -22.45 0.97 -5.29
CA ARG A 47 -22.45 2.37 -4.84
C ARG A 47 -23.31 2.51 -3.60
N THR A 48 -22.85 3.28 -2.62
CA THR A 48 -23.59 3.56 -1.38
C THR A 48 -24.02 5.02 -1.37
N PHE A 49 -25.27 5.27 -1.01
CA PHE A 49 -25.86 6.60 -0.97
C PHE A 49 -26.49 6.91 0.38
N LEU A 50 -26.31 8.13 0.85
CA LEU A 50 -27.18 8.70 1.86
C LEU A 50 -28.56 8.95 1.23
N ALA A 51 -29.60 8.53 1.89
CA ALA A 51 -30.97 8.65 1.42
C ALA A 51 -31.92 9.09 2.54
N VAL A 52 -33.17 9.35 2.19
CA VAL A 52 -34.25 9.68 3.10
C VAL A 52 -35.50 8.88 2.74
N ASP A 53 -36.25 8.46 3.74
CA ASP A 53 -37.57 7.85 3.59
C ASP A 53 -38.63 8.96 3.48
N GLU A 54 -39.20 9.16 2.29
CA GLU A 54 -40.19 10.23 2.07
C GLU A 54 -41.62 9.85 2.46
N GLN A 55 -41.90 8.56 2.70
CA GLN A 55 -43.21 8.13 3.17
C GLN A 55 -43.40 8.27 4.68
N ASP A 56 -42.29 8.29 5.45
CA ASP A 56 -42.33 8.55 6.88
C ASP A 56 -42.43 10.07 7.13
N ALA A 57 -43.36 10.49 7.99
CA ALA A 57 -43.56 11.91 8.33
C ALA A 57 -42.29 12.55 8.93
N SER A 58 -41.48 11.80 9.67
CA SER A 58 -40.22 12.25 10.25
C SER A 58 -39.08 12.30 9.25
N LYS A 59 -39.25 11.72 8.05
CA LYS A 59 -38.25 11.61 6.99
C LYS A 59 -36.90 11.14 7.49
N PRO A 60 -36.83 9.98 8.13
CA PRO A 60 -35.58 9.47 8.70
C PRO A 60 -34.56 9.23 7.59
N ARG A 61 -33.30 9.50 7.91
CA ARG A 61 -32.18 9.19 7.01
C ARG A 61 -31.93 7.69 6.99
N CYS A 62 -31.58 7.20 5.80
CA CYS A 62 -31.26 5.81 5.56
C CYS A 62 -30.08 5.68 4.57
N ILE A 63 -29.60 4.47 4.39
CA ILE A 63 -28.55 4.11 3.43
C ILE A 63 -29.16 3.30 2.30
N ILE A 64 -28.87 3.67 1.05
CA ILE A 64 -29.13 2.84 -0.13
C ILE A 64 -27.80 2.28 -0.60
N LYS A 65 -27.63 0.95 -0.56
CA LYS A 65 -26.57 0.23 -1.24
C LYS A 65 -27.12 -0.25 -2.58
N GLN A 66 -26.50 0.14 -3.68
CA GLN A 66 -26.92 -0.22 -5.03
C GLN A 66 -25.89 -1.14 -5.68
N PHE A 67 -26.32 -2.30 -6.17
CA PHE A 67 -25.47 -3.22 -6.91
C PHE A 67 -25.06 -2.63 -8.26
N SER A 68 -23.78 -2.73 -8.64
CA SER A 68 -23.26 -2.20 -9.90
C SER A 68 -22.22 -3.16 -10.51
N PRO A 69 -22.59 -4.00 -11.49
CA PRO A 69 -21.73 -5.06 -12.02
C PRO A 69 -20.64 -4.59 -13.01
N LYS A 70 -20.18 -3.35 -12.94
CA LYS A 70 -19.36 -2.73 -14.00
C LYS A 70 -18.04 -3.43 -14.34
N ASN A 71 -17.53 -4.40 -13.55
CA ASN A 71 -16.19 -4.98 -13.73
C ASN A 71 -16.13 -6.50 -13.70
N HIS A 72 -17.25 -7.21 -13.84
CA HIS A 72 -17.25 -8.68 -13.80
C HIS A 72 -17.76 -9.25 -15.13
N GLY A 73 -16.99 -10.19 -15.72
CA GLY A 73 -17.48 -10.97 -16.87
C GLY A 73 -18.78 -11.71 -16.55
N THR A 74 -19.57 -12.06 -17.56
CA THR A 74 -20.95 -12.55 -17.45
C THR A 74 -21.18 -13.65 -16.41
N ASN A 75 -20.23 -14.59 -16.22
CA ASN A 75 -20.34 -15.66 -15.21
C ASN A 75 -20.13 -15.22 -13.76
N ASN A 76 -19.55 -14.03 -13.51
CA ASN A 76 -19.32 -13.50 -12.16
C ASN A 76 -20.46 -12.55 -11.70
N ALA A 77 -21.25 -12.01 -12.62
CA ALA A 77 -22.31 -11.06 -12.30
C ALA A 77 -23.50 -11.72 -11.59
N GLU A 78 -23.89 -12.92 -11.99
CA GLU A 78 -24.96 -13.69 -11.34
C GLU A 78 -24.59 -14.12 -9.92
N GLN A 79 -23.34 -14.60 -9.72
CA GLN A 79 -22.84 -14.93 -8.39
C GLN A 79 -22.78 -13.71 -7.47
N ALA A 80 -22.35 -12.57 -7.98
CA ALA A 80 -22.31 -11.32 -7.21
C ALA A 80 -23.71 -10.80 -6.87
N ALA A 81 -24.69 -10.96 -7.76
CA ALA A 81 -26.09 -10.62 -7.50
C ALA A 81 -26.71 -11.54 -6.42
N GLU A 82 -26.42 -12.83 -6.46
CA GLU A 82 -26.88 -13.78 -5.43
C GLU A 82 -26.30 -13.44 -4.05
N LEU A 83 -25.02 -13.07 -4.00
CA LEU A 83 -24.40 -12.67 -2.73
C LEU A 83 -25.00 -11.38 -2.17
N PHE A 84 -25.33 -10.42 -3.04
CA PHE A 84 -26.02 -9.21 -2.65
C PHE A 84 -27.43 -9.51 -2.10
N ARG A 85 -28.14 -10.47 -2.70
CA ARG A 85 -29.42 -10.97 -2.20
C ARG A 85 -29.27 -11.63 -0.83
N GLN A 86 -28.23 -12.44 -0.64
CA GLN A 86 -27.91 -13.07 0.64
C GLN A 86 -27.61 -12.04 1.75
N GLU A 87 -26.97 -10.91 1.44
CA GLU A 87 -26.77 -9.81 2.39
C GLU A 87 -28.13 -9.27 2.89
N ALA A 88 -29.09 -9.05 1.99
CA ALA A 88 -30.43 -8.59 2.36
C ALA A 88 -31.14 -9.58 3.30
N ILE A 89 -31.09 -10.89 3.00
CA ILE A 89 -31.69 -11.93 3.83
C ILE A 89 -31.07 -11.92 5.24
N ARG A 90 -29.74 -11.85 5.33
CA ARG A 90 -29.02 -11.80 6.63
C ARG A 90 -29.35 -10.56 7.43
N LEU A 91 -29.40 -9.38 6.79
CA LEU A 91 -29.82 -8.15 7.46
C LEU A 91 -31.26 -8.22 7.97
N GLN A 92 -32.16 -8.94 7.28
CA GLN A 92 -33.52 -9.17 7.74
C GLN A 92 -33.56 -10.03 9.01
N GLU A 93 -32.71 -11.05 9.10
CA GLU A 93 -32.63 -11.96 10.25
C GLU A 93 -31.91 -11.30 11.44
N LEU A 94 -30.83 -10.57 11.19
CA LEU A 94 -29.96 -9.98 12.20
C LEU A 94 -30.41 -8.59 12.65
N GLY A 95 -31.16 -7.86 11.84
CA GLY A 95 -31.52 -6.45 12.10
C GLY A 95 -32.49 -6.23 13.27
N GLN A 96 -32.89 -7.30 13.98
CA GLN A 96 -33.61 -7.21 15.26
C GLN A 96 -32.66 -6.84 16.43
N HIS A 97 -31.33 -6.98 16.25
CA HIS A 97 -30.36 -6.62 17.25
C HIS A 97 -30.08 -5.11 17.20
N PRO A 98 -30.12 -4.37 18.33
CA PRO A 98 -29.96 -2.90 18.32
C PRO A 98 -28.60 -2.41 17.80
N GLN A 99 -27.57 -3.26 17.89
CA GLN A 99 -26.21 -2.96 17.46
C GLN A 99 -25.91 -3.47 16.02
N ILE A 100 -26.95 -3.73 15.22
CA ILE A 100 -26.85 -4.11 13.81
C ILE A 100 -27.82 -3.25 13.00
N PRO A 101 -27.46 -2.74 11.81
CA PRO A 101 -28.38 -1.99 10.96
C PRO A 101 -29.61 -2.82 10.58
N GLN A 102 -30.79 -2.23 10.66
CA GLN A 102 -32.03 -2.87 10.25
C GLN A 102 -32.23 -2.76 8.72
N LEU A 103 -32.62 -3.86 8.08
CA LEU A 103 -33.09 -3.84 6.70
C LEU A 103 -34.45 -3.11 6.65
N LEU A 104 -34.56 -2.08 5.83
CA LEU A 104 -35.81 -1.33 5.59
C LEU A 104 -36.51 -1.80 4.34
N ALA A 105 -35.77 -2.13 3.28
CA ALA A 105 -36.30 -2.66 2.03
C ALA A 105 -35.19 -3.32 1.19
N TYR A 106 -35.63 -4.25 0.33
CA TYR A 106 -34.81 -4.84 -0.72
C TYR A 106 -35.55 -4.72 -2.07
N PHE A 107 -34.83 -4.28 -3.08
CA PHE A 107 -35.35 -4.14 -4.46
C PHE A 107 -34.52 -5.01 -5.39
N GLU A 108 -35.17 -5.90 -6.11
CA GLU A 108 -34.55 -6.70 -7.17
C GLU A 108 -34.46 -5.91 -8.48
N SER A 109 -33.45 -6.20 -9.31
CA SER A 109 -33.34 -5.62 -10.64
C SER A 109 -34.41 -6.20 -11.56
N ASP A 110 -35.26 -5.36 -12.13
CA ASP A 110 -36.23 -5.74 -13.14
C ASP A 110 -35.58 -5.64 -14.53
N HIS A 111 -35.20 -6.78 -15.11
CA HIS A 111 -34.58 -6.86 -16.44
C HIS A 111 -35.57 -6.68 -17.58
N GLN A 112 -36.91 -6.70 -17.33
CA GLN A 112 -37.93 -6.69 -18.37
C GLN A 112 -38.45 -5.29 -18.75
N ALA A 113 -38.19 -4.26 -17.94
CA ALA A 113 -38.85 -2.95 -18.12
C ALA A 113 -37.96 -1.86 -18.76
N GLY A 114 -36.85 -2.19 -19.42
CA GLY A 114 -36.02 -1.16 -20.10
C GLY A 114 -35.40 -0.07 -19.20
N THR A 115 -35.73 -0.05 -17.92
CA THR A 115 -35.17 0.82 -16.90
C THR A 115 -34.05 0.08 -16.20
N ALA A 116 -32.81 0.51 -16.40
CA ALA A 116 -31.62 -0.09 -15.78
C ALA A 116 -31.56 0.21 -14.26
N THR A 117 -32.58 -0.25 -13.51
CA THR A 117 -32.58 -0.19 -12.04
C THR A 117 -31.85 -1.44 -11.53
N ALA A 118 -30.67 -1.24 -10.98
CA ALA A 118 -29.92 -2.31 -10.33
C ALA A 118 -30.53 -2.68 -8.98
N SER A 119 -30.33 -3.93 -8.53
CA SER A 119 -30.75 -4.33 -7.17
C SER A 119 -30.23 -3.37 -6.10
N ALA A 120 -31.06 -3.12 -5.09
CA ALA A 120 -30.72 -2.19 -4.03
C ALA A 120 -31.19 -2.68 -2.65
N ILE A 121 -30.31 -2.51 -1.66
CA ILE A 121 -30.61 -2.71 -0.23
C ILE A 121 -30.81 -1.34 0.41
N VAL A 122 -31.89 -1.16 1.18
CA VAL A 122 -32.11 0.01 2.00
C VAL A 122 -32.06 -0.41 3.46
N GLN A 123 -31.20 0.26 4.22
CA GLN A 123 -30.99 -0.04 5.64
C GLN A 123 -30.95 1.23 6.48
N THR A 124 -31.11 1.11 7.80
CA THR A 124 -31.01 2.24 8.72
C THR A 124 -29.62 2.88 8.65
N LEU A 125 -29.58 4.22 8.67
CA LEU A 125 -28.33 4.96 8.84
C LEU A 125 -27.91 4.88 10.32
N ILE A 126 -26.67 4.51 10.55
CA ILE A 126 -26.04 4.62 11.86
C ILE A 126 -25.28 5.95 11.90
N GLU A 127 -25.81 6.91 12.65
CA GLU A 127 -25.15 8.19 12.87
C GLU A 127 -24.10 8.06 13.96
N GLY A 128 -22.85 8.36 13.65
CA GLY A 128 -21.74 8.19 14.56
C GLY A 128 -20.39 8.28 13.87
N GLU A 129 -19.36 8.01 14.62
CA GLU A 129 -17.97 7.98 14.18
C GLU A 129 -17.46 6.54 14.14
N SER A 130 -16.77 6.15 13.07
CA SER A 130 -16.12 4.85 13.02
C SER A 130 -14.90 4.81 13.94
N LEU A 131 -14.52 3.62 14.42
CA LEU A 131 -13.30 3.49 15.24
C LEU A 131 -12.04 3.87 14.46
N ALA A 132 -12.05 3.76 13.13
CA ALA A 132 -10.96 4.25 12.28
C ALA A 132 -10.85 5.78 12.34
N GLN A 133 -11.97 6.49 12.22
CA GLN A 133 -11.98 7.96 12.35
C GLN A 133 -11.53 8.41 13.75
N LYS A 134 -12.02 7.74 14.81
CA LYS A 134 -11.60 8.02 16.17
C LYS A 134 -10.10 7.78 16.37
N LEU A 135 -9.56 6.69 15.83
CA LEU A 135 -8.13 6.37 15.90
C LEU A 135 -7.27 7.48 15.24
N GLU A 136 -7.70 7.97 14.08
CA GLU A 136 -7.00 9.06 13.39
C GLU A 136 -7.10 10.41 14.14
N ALA A 137 -8.24 10.67 14.80
CA ALA A 137 -8.48 11.92 15.50
C ALA A 137 -7.85 11.98 16.90
N GLU A 138 -7.91 10.89 17.66
CA GLU A 138 -7.55 10.84 19.09
C GLU A 138 -6.27 10.02 19.35
N GLY A 139 -5.77 9.24 18.37
CA GLY A 139 -4.60 8.37 18.51
C GLY A 139 -4.93 7.02 19.14
N ALA A 140 -3.88 6.32 19.61
CA ALA A 140 -3.97 4.96 20.11
C ALA A 140 -4.91 4.83 21.34
N PHE A 141 -5.73 3.79 21.33
CA PHE A 141 -6.70 3.48 22.39
C PHE A 141 -6.00 2.98 23.67
N SER A 142 -6.61 3.27 24.80
CA SER A 142 -6.23 2.72 26.10
C SER A 142 -6.72 1.28 26.28
N GLU A 143 -6.13 0.54 27.23
CA GLU A 143 -6.63 -0.78 27.64
C GLU A 143 -8.11 -0.75 28.04
N THR A 144 -8.53 0.30 28.75
CA THR A 144 -9.92 0.46 29.21
C THR A 144 -10.88 0.53 28.01
N GLU A 145 -10.54 1.28 26.97
CA GLU A 145 -11.35 1.38 25.77
C GLU A 145 -11.41 0.07 24.99
N ILE A 146 -10.30 -0.69 24.93
CA ILE A 146 -10.29 -2.02 24.30
C ILE A 146 -11.14 -3.02 25.09
N ARG A 147 -11.08 -3.01 26.42
CA ARG A 147 -11.94 -3.86 27.26
C ARG A 147 -13.42 -3.52 27.07
N GLN A 148 -13.75 -2.24 27.00
CA GLN A 148 -15.10 -1.80 26.71
C GLN A 148 -15.55 -2.25 25.32
N LEU A 149 -14.71 -2.09 24.29
CA LEU A 149 -14.96 -2.55 22.92
C LEU A 149 -15.27 -4.04 22.90
N LEU A 150 -14.43 -4.86 23.55
CA LEU A 150 -14.64 -6.30 23.63
C LEU A 150 -15.94 -6.66 24.38
N ALA A 151 -16.24 -5.97 25.47
CA ALA A 151 -17.46 -6.19 26.25
C ALA A 151 -18.74 -5.85 25.47
N GLU A 152 -18.68 -4.82 24.58
CA GLU A 152 -19.81 -4.38 23.75
C GLU A 152 -19.99 -5.24 22.48
N LEU A 153 -18.90 -5.66 21.81
CA LEU A 153 -18.99 -6.36 20.51
C LEU A 153 -19.05 -7.89 20.62
N LEU A 154 -18.44 -8.51 21.63
CA LEU A 154 -18.47 -9.97 21.75
C LEU A 154 -19.90 -10.54 21.89
N PRO A 155 -20.83 -9.89 22.63
CA PRO A 155 -22.23 -10.33 22.62
C PRO A 155 -22.90 -10.22 21.25
N VAL A 156 -22.58 -9.19 20.45
CA VAL A 156 -23.08 -9.04 19.08
C VAL A 156 -22.58 -10.17 18.19
N LEU A 157 -21.28 -10.47 18.28
CA LEU A 157 -20.70 -11.59 17.51
C LEU A 157 -21.26 -12.94 17.93
N GLN A 158 -21.50 -13.14 19.23
CA GLN A 158 -22.16 -14.35 19.71
C GLN A 158 -23.56 -14.50 19.09
N PHE A 159 -24.37 -13.44 19.11
CA PHE A 159 -25.69 -13.41 18.49
C PHE A 159 -25.66 -13.73 17.00
N VAL A 160 -24.68 -13.18 16.26
CA VAL A 160 -24.48 -13.39 14.82
C VAL A 160 -24.09 -14.86 14.54
N HIS A 161 -23.13 -15.39 15.30
CA HIS A 161 -22.61 -16.75 15.13
C HIS A 161 -23.65 -17.83 15.50
N GLU A 162 -24.46 -17.60 16.54
CA GLU A 162 -25.56 -18.51 16.92
C GLU A 162 -26.62 -18.66 15.81
N ARG A 163 -26.71 -17.69 14.89
CA ARG A 163 -27.56 -17.71 13.70
C ARG A 163 -26.86 -18.24 12.46
N GLY A 164 -25.66 -18.83 12.63
CA GLY A 164 -24.89 -19.42 11.54
C GLY A 164 -24.29 -18.39 10.56
N VAL A 165 -24.27 -17.10 10.92
CA VAL A 165 -23.70 -16.05 10.11
C VAL A 165 -22.28 -15.75 10.57
N ILE A 166 -21.37 -15.48 9.64
CA ILE A 166 -20.00 -15.02 9.87
C ILE A 166 -19.86 -13.67 9.18
N HIS A 167 -19.38 -12.66 9.90
CA HIS A 167 -19.28 -11.27 9.38
C HIS A 167 -18.25 -11.12 8.28
N ARG A 168 -17.05 -11.69 8.48
CA ARG A 168 -15.92 -11.77 7.53
C ARG A 168 -15.19 -10.46 7.22
N ASP A 169 -15.61 -9.32 7.76
CA ASP A 169 -14.99 -8.03 7.51
C ASP A 169 -14.99 -7.15 8.77
N ILE A 170 -14.52 -7.69 9.89
CA ILE A 170 -14.38 -6.94 11.14
C ILE A 170 -13.08 -6.14 11.07
N ASN A 171 -13.22 -4.81 11.08
CA ASN A 171 -12.15 -3.84 11.06
C ASN A 171 -12.63 -2.51 11.66
N PRO A 172 -11.76 -1.53 11.96
CA PRO A 172 -12.15 -0.27 12.59
C PRO A 172 -13.13 0.59 11.78
N GLU A 173 -13.18 0.45 10.45
CA GLU A 173 -14.12 1.20 9.59
C GLU A 173 -15.56 0.68 9.73
N ASN A 174 -15.72 -0.62 10.01
CA ASN A 174 -17.02 -1.31 10.10
C ASN A 174 -17.58 -1.35 11.52
N ILE A 175 -16.95 -0.67 12.48
CA ILE A 175 -17.43 -0.52 13.85
C ILE A 175 -17.69 0.96 14.10
N ILE A 176 -18.95 1.33 14.29
CA ILE A 176 -19.38 2.73 14.46
C ILE A 176 -19.82 2.94 15.91
N ARG A 177 -19.25 3.93 16.58
CA ARG A 177 -19.78 4.44 17.85
C ARG A 177 -20.90 5.42 17.57
N ARG A 178 -22.13 5.04 17.93
CA ARG A 178 -23.33 5.88 17.70
C ARG A 178 -23.19 7.18 18.47
N THR A 179 -23.53 8.31 17.85
CA THR A 179 -23.66 9.60 18.55
C THR A 179 -24.77 9.48 19.59
N SER A 180 -24.42 9.62 20.87
CA SER A 180 -25.40 9.67 21.94
C SER A 180 -26.08 11.05 22.00
N HIS A 181 -27.33 11.08 22.46
CA HIS A 181 -27.97 12.35 22.86
C HIS A 181 -27.11 13.08 23.91
N PRO A 182 -27.07 14.43 23.93
CA PRO A 182 -26.13 15.24 24.73
C PRO A 182 -26.11 14.98 26.24
N TYR A 183 -27.02 14.13 26.75
CA TYR A 183 -27.20 13.86 28.19
C TYR A 183 -26.92 12.40 28.61
N GLN A 184 -26.48 11.53 27.70
CA GLN A 184 -26.10 10.14 28.03
C GLN A 184 -24.69 9.90 27.50
N GLY A 185 -23.75 9.62 28.39
CA GLY A 185 -22.35 9.38 28.03
C GLY A 185 -22.17 8.19 27.10
N GLY A 186 -21.30 8.35 26.11
CA GLY A 186 -20.77 7.36 25.18
C GLY A 186 -21.80 6.48 24.48
N GLY A 187 -22.10 6.71 23.19
CA GLY A 187 -23.04 5.88 22.41
C GLY A 187 -22.56 4.42 22.26
N GLU A 188 -23.52 3.53 22.03
CA GLU A 188 -23.33 2.09 21.82
C GLU A 188 -22.56 1.80 20.53
N LEU A 189 -21.70 0.79 20.51
CA LEU A 189 -21.02 0.33 19.31
C LEU A 189 -21.99 -0.44 18.40
N VAL A 190 -21.95 -0.16 17.11
CA VAL A 190 -22.76 -0.83 16.10
C VAL A 190 -21.85 -1.45 15.06
N LEU A 191 -22.06 -2.73 14.76
CA LEU A 191 -21.34 -3.46 13.73
C LEU A 191 -22.10 -3.32 12.40
N VAL A 192 -21.42 -2.79 11.38
CA VAL A 192 -21.99 -2.50 10.05
C VAL A 192 -21.32 -3.30 8.96
N ASP A 193 -21.92 -3.35 7.79
CA ASP A 193 -21.40 -3.95 6.55
C ASP A 193 -21.21 -5.48 6.57
N PHE A 194 -22.33 -6.20 6.64
CA PHE A 194 -22.41 -7.68 6.56
C PHE A 194 -22.17 -8.22 5.14
N ASN A 195 -21.21 -7.64 4.40
CA ASN A 195 -20.98 -7.91 2.99
C ASN A 195 -20.26 -9.26 2.77
N ALA A 196 -21.02 -10.34 2.53
CA ALA A 196 -20.48 -11.67 2.26
C ALA A 196 -19.75 -11.80 0.90
N ALA A 197 -19.87 -10.82 0.02
CA ALA A 197 -19.44 -10.88 -1.37
C ALA A 197 -17.93 -10.73 -1.60
N LYS A 198 -17.15 -10.32 -0.60
CA LYS A 198 -15.71 -10.04 -0.76
C LYS A 198 -14.85 -11.30 -0.97
N PHE A 199 -15.34 -12.54 -0.75
CA PHE A 199 -14.46 -13.71 -0.65
C PHE A 199 -14.93 -15.00 -1.35
N THR A 200 -15.73 -14.94 -2.42
CA THR A 200 -16.38 -16.14 -2.97
C THR A 200 -15.66 -16.86 -4.10
N SER A 201 -14.49 -16.51 -4.51
CA SER A 201 -13.70 -17.40 -5.36
C SER A 201 -12.20 -17.15 -5.25
N LYS A 202 -11.40 -18.24 -5.18
CA LYS A 202 -9.93 -18.20 -5.38
C LYS A 202 -9.55 -17.51 -6.69
N THR A 203 -10.45 -17.50 -7.67
CA THR A 203 -10.30 -16.86 -8.99
C THR A 203 -10.52 -15.35 -8.95
N ALA A 204 -11.30 -14.81 -8.02
CA ALA A 204 -11.50 -13.37 -7.90
C ALA A 204 -10.29 -12.68 -7.25
N LEU A 205 -9.68 -13.30 -6.23
CA LEU A 205 -8.40 -12.82 -5.66
C LEU A 205 -7.26 -12.88 -6.69
N ALA A 206 -7.19 -13.95 -7.49
CA ALA A 206 -6.16 -14.12 -8.52
C ALA A 206 -6.35 -13.22 -9.75
N LYS A 207 -7.59 -12.77 -10.04
CA LYS A 207 -7.87 -11.92 -11.21
C LYS A 207 -7.93 -10.42 -10.93
N THR A 208 -8.17 -9.98 -9.70
CA THR A 208 -8.34 -8.56 -9.42
C THR A 208 -7.11 -7.89 -8.84
N GLY A 209 -6.12 -8.63 -8.34
CA GLY A 209 -4.89 -8.05 -7.75
C GLY A 209 -5.13 -7.01 -6.65
N THR A 210 -6.38 -6.75 -6.30
CA THR A 210 -6.79 -5.78 -5.29
C THR A 210 -6.90 -6.49 -3.95
N VAL A 211 -5.84 -6.46 -3.17
CA VAL A 211 -5.91 -6.67 -1.72
C VAL A 211 -6.62 -5.44 -1.17
N ILE A 212 -7.92 -5.55 -0.93
CA ILE A 212 -8.74 -4.51 -0.33
C ILE A 212 -8.29 -4.35 1.13
N GLY A 213 -8.32 -3.14 1.69
CA GLY A 213 -7.81 -2.79 3.03
C GLY A 213 -8.21 -3.71 4.19
N SER A 214 -9.28 -4.48 4.09
CA SER A 214 -9.69 -5.49 5.05
C SER A 214 -8.83 -6.77 5.08
N ALA A 215 -7.99 -7.03 4.09
CA ALA A 215 -7.13 -8.22 4.07
C ALA A 215 -6.13 -8.27 5.23
N ALA A 216 -5.71 -7.13 5.73
CA ALA A 216 -4.84 -7.02 6.90
C ALA A 216 -5.47 -7.57 8.20
N TYR A 217 -6.79 -7.66 8.25
CA TYR A 217 -7.57 -8.18 9.40
C TYR A 217 -8.05 -9.61 9.19
N THR A 218 -7.82 -10.17 8.02
CA THR A 218 -8.42 -11.44 7.59
C THR A 218 -7.56 -12.64 7.99
N SER A 219 -8.18 -13.64 8.61
CA SER A 219 -7.50 -14.89 8.97
C SER A 219 -7.15 -15.77 7.76
N GLN A 220 -6.15 -16.65 7.90
CA GLN A 220 -5.68 -17.50 6.80
C GLN A 220 -6.77 -18.44 6.27
N GLU A 221 -7.55 -19.07 7.14
CA GLU A 221 -8.63 -19.96 6.73
C GLU A 221 -9.73 -19.20 5.95
N GLN A 222 -9.97 -17.94 6.30
CA GLN A 222 -10.93 -17.11 5.56
C GLN A 222 -10.40 -16.73 4.17
N LEU A 223 -9.10 -16.43 4.03
CA LEU A 223 -8.45 -16.22 2.72
C LEU A 223 -8.56 -17.46 1.82
N MET A 224 -8.58 -18.66 2.43
CA MET A 224 -8.79 -19.93 1.73
C MET A 224 -10.27 -20.23 1.45
N GLY A 225 -11.20 -19.31 1.74
CA GLY A 225 -12.65 -19.49 1.54
C GLY A 225 -13.32 -20.38 2.58
N LYS A 226 -12.67 -20.66 3.73
CA LYS A 226 -13.15 -21.53 4.81
C LYS A 226 -13.35 -20.72 6.10
N ALA A 227 -14.04 -19.59 6.02
CA ALA A 227 -14.32 -18.76 7.18
C ALA A 227 -15.12 -19.53 8.25
N LEU A 228 -14.78 -19.31 9.51
CA LEU A 228 -15.39 -19.89 10.72
C LEU A 228 -15.76 -18.76 11.69
N PRO A 229 -16.62 -19.00 12.71
CA PRO A 229 -16.83 -18.02 13.77
C PRO A 229 -15.55 -17.52 14.44
N SER A 230 -14.56 -18.39 14.59
CA SER A 230 -13.23 -18.04 15.10
C SER A 230 -12.42 -17.13 14.16
N SER A 231 -12.80 -17.03 12.87
CA SER A 231 -12.20 -16.07 11.92
C SER A 231 -12.58 -14.63 12.27
N ASP A 232 -13.84 -14.37 12.66
CA ASP A 232 -14.30 -13.06 13.15
C ASP A 232 -13.61 -12.67 14.45
N LEU A 233 -13.40 -13.65 15.35
CA LEU A 233 -12.68 -13.40 16.62
C LEU A 233 -11.21 -13.04 16.37
N TYR A 234 -10.57 -13.64 15.37
CA TYR A 234 -9.24 -13.25 14.93
C TYR A 234 -9.23 -11.82 14.39
N SER A 235 -10.15 -11.48 13.49
CA SER A 235 -10.26 -10.14 12.91
C SER A 235 -10.51 -9.07 13.98
N LEU A 236 -11.31 -9.39 15.02
CA LEU A 236 -11.51 -8.54 16.19
C LEU A 236 -10.21 -8.39 16.99
N GLY A 237 -9.44 -9.46 17.16
CA GLY A 237 -8.12 -9.42 17.82
C GLY A 237 -7.15 -8.48 17.08
N VAL A 238 -7.08 -8.60 15.73
CA VAL A 238 -6.28 -7.71 14.87
C VAL A 238 -6.76 -6.26 14.97
N THR A 239 -8.08 -6.04 15.00
CA THR A 239 -8.67 -4.72 15.22
C THR A 239 -8.21 -4.13 16.55
N CYS A 240 -8.26 -4.91 17.64
CA CYS A 240 -7.83 -4.45 18.96
C CYS A 240 -6.35 -4.04 19.00
N ILE A 241 -5.46 -4.83 18.41
CA ILE A 241 -4.02 -4.49 18.43
C ILE A 241 -3.72 -3.28 17.53
N HIS A 242 -4.43 -3.11 16.43
CA HIS A 242 -4.34 -1.90 15.60
C HIS A 242 -4.77 -0.66 16.40
N LEU A 243 -5.90 -0.73 17.10
CA LEU A 243 -6.39 0.38 17.93
C LEU A 243 -5.44 0.70 19.10
N LEU A 244 -4.82 -0.31 19.74
CA LEU A 244 -3.86 -0.12 20.83
C LEU A 244 -2.54 0.52 20.41
N THR A 245 -2.11 0.27 19.19
CA THR A 245 -0.77 0.68 18.72
C THR A 245 -0.82 1.86 17.77
N HIS A 246 -1.96 2.11 17.11
CA HIS A 246 -2.11 3.03 15.96
C HIS A 246 -1.18 2.66 14.80
N ILE A 247 -0.71 1.41 14.76
CA ILE A 247 0.14 0.87 13.69
C ILE A 247 -0.69 -0.08 12.83
N HIS A 248 -0.56 0.04 11.52
CA HIS A 248 -1.32 -0.78 10.57
C HIS A 248 -1.02 -2.28 10.79
N PRO A 249 -2.02 -3.20 10.76
CA PRO A 249 -1.83 -4.60 11.13
C PRO A 249 -0.76 -5.34 10.32
N PHE A 250 -0.50 -4.97 9.06
CA PHE A 250 0.59 -5.56 8.30
C PHE A 250 1.98 -5.29 8.91
N ASP A 251 2.13 -4.17 9.62
CA ASP A 251 3.38 -3.80 10.28
C ASP A 251 3.50 -4.42 11.69
N LEU A 252 2.41 -4.96 12.22
CA LEU A 252 2.35 -5.65 13.52
C LEU A 252 2.54 -7.17 13.41
N PHE A 253 2.57 -7.73 12.19
CA PHE A 253 2.74 -9.16 11.97
C PHE A 253 4.12 -9.49 11.42
N ASN A 254 4.95 -10.17 12.21
CA ASN A 254 6.22 -10.72 11.75
C ASN A 254 5.96 -11.98 10.91
N SER A 255 5.97 -11.82 9.58
CA SER A 255 5.69 -12.91 8.65
C SER A 255 6.79 -14.00 8.61
N LEU A 256 8.02 -13.68 9.07
CA LEU A 256 9.13 -14.64 9.13
C LEU A 256 8.95 -15.66 10.24
N GLU A 257 8.47 -15.19 11.39
CA GLU A 257 8.24 -16.01 12.57
C GLU A 257 6.78 -16.46 12.70
N GLY A 258 5.89 -15.89 11.87
CA GLY A 258 4.46 -16.15 11.92
C GLY A 258 3.78 -15.64 13.18
N VAL A 259 4.36 -14.62 13.83
CA VAL A 259 3.89 -14.10 15.13
C VAL A 259 3.51 -12.62 15.06
N TRP A 260 2.61 -12.23 15.96
CA TRP A 260 2.24 -10.83 16.14
C TRP A 260 3.20 -10.16 17.12
N VAL A 261 3.84 -9.05 16.69
CA VAL A 261 4.82 -8.28 17.49
C VAL A 261 4.22 -6.98 18.06
N TRP A 262 2.90 -6.88 18.13
CA TRP A 262 2.17 -5.69 18.53
C TRP A 262 2.57 -5.13 19.91
N GLN A 263 3.10 -5.98 20.82
CA GLN A 263 3.49 -5.57 22.16
C GLN A 263 4.67 -4.62 22.20
N ASP A 264 5.52 -4.66 21.15
CA ASP A 264 6.70 -3.81 21.01
C ASP A 264 6.34 -2.37 20.57
N TYR A 265 5.12 -2.21 20.06
CA TYR A 265 4.60 -0.93 19.56
C TYR A 265 3.60 -0.26 20.52
N LEU A 266 3.43 -0.80 21.73
CA LEU A 266 2.51 -0.22 22.72
C LEU A 266 3.05 1.11 23.24
N THR A 267 2.25 2.16 23.09
CA THR A 267 2.52 3.48 23.69
C THR A 267 2.22 3.50 25.18
N ASN A 268 1.25 2.69 25.61
CA ASN A 268 0.82 2.54 27.01
C ASN A 268 0.93 1.08 27.44
N PRO A 269 1.31 0.80 28.71
CA PRO A 269 1.39 -0.56 29.20
C PRO A 269 -0.01 -1.21 29.23
N VAL A 270 -0.06 -2.46 28.79
CA VAL A 270 -1.28 -3.29 28.78
C VAL A 270 -1.10 -4.43 29.79
N SER A 271 -2.16 -4.78 30.53
CA SER A 271 -2.13 -5.82 31.54
C SER A 271 -1.77 -7.20 30.97
N PRO A 272 -1.13 -8.08 31.76
CA PRO A 272 -0.80 -9.44 31.33
C PRO A 272 -2.04 -10.25 30.89
N GLN A 273 -3.19 -10.02 31.54
CA GLN A 273 -4.46 -10.68 31.22
C GLN A 273 -4.90 -10.31 29.80
N LEU A 274 -4.98 -9.00 29.46
CA LEU A 274 -5.40 -8.58 28.13
C LEU A 274 -4.41 -9.03 27.06
N LYS A 275 -3.10 -9.01 27.34
CA LYS A 275 -2.08 -9.57 26.43
C LYS A 275 -2.32 -11.04 26.13
N THR A 276 -2.62 -11.85 27.14
CA THR A 276 -2.90 -13.28 26.98
C THR A 276 -4.16 -13.50 26.14
N ILE A 277 -5.22 -12.71 26.36
CA ILE A 277 -6.48 -12.79 25.61
C ILE A 277 -6.22 -12.43 24.13
N LEU A 278 -5.59 -11.28 23.87
CA LEU A 278 -5.32 -10.84 22.49
C LEU A 278 -4.40 -11.81 21.75
N ASN A 279 -3.33 -12.30 22.38
CA ASN A 279 -2.45 -13.30 21.75
C ASN A 279 -3.22 -14.58 21.38
N LYS A 280 -4.10 -15.06 22.25
CA LYS A 280 -4.92 -16.24 21.95
C LYS A 280 -5.97 -15.98 20.86
N MET A 281 -6.50 -14.76 20.74
CA MET A 281 -7.35 -14.36 19.58
C MET A 281 -6.56 -14.37 18.27
N LEU A 282 -5.30 -14.01 18.31
CA LEU A 282 -4.38 -13.86 17.18
C LEU A 282 -3.67 -15.16 16.77
N GLU A 283 -3.92 -16.28 17.45
CA GLU A 283 -3.30 -17.56 17.10
C GLU A 283 -3.55 -17.95 15.64
N GLY A 284 -2.49 -18.30 14.91
CA GLY A 284 -2.57 -18.71 13.52
C GLY A 284 -3.32 -20.03 13.34
N THR A 285 -3.13 -20.97 14.28
CA THR A 285 -3.79 -22.28 14.27
C THR A 285 -5.20 -22.17 14.84
N VAL A 286 -6.22 -22.43 14.02
CA VAL A 286 -7.65 -22.34 14.40
C VAL A 286 -7.97 -23.06 15.71
N ARG A 287 -7.42 -24.27 15.95
CA ARG A 287 -7.68 -25.07 17.16
C ARG A 287 -7.13 -24.46 18.46
N GLN A 288 -6.12 -23.62 18.37
CA GLN A 288 -5.48 -22.94 19.52
C GLN A 288 -6.17 -21.62 19.84
N ARG A 289 -6.93 -21.09 18.90
CA ARG A 289 -7.70 -19.86 19.02
C ARG A 289 -8.97 -20.07 19.83
N TYR A 290 -9.57 -18.99 20.31
CA TYR A 290 -10.94 -19.03 20.86
C TYR A 290 -11.94 -19.54 19.82
N GLN A 291 -12.82 -20.46 20.23
CA GLN A 291 -13.84 -21.04 19.35
C GLN A 291 -15.17 -20.28 19.43
N SER A 292 -15.39 -19.51 20.48
CA SER A 292 -16.61 -18.73 20.68
C SER A 292 -16.34 -17.40 21.38
N ALA A 293 -17.21 -16.41 21.15
CA ALA A 293 -17.18 -15.13 21.86
C ALA A 293 -17.39 -15.30 23.37
N ALA A 294 -18.18 -16.30 23.77
CA ALA A 294 -18.44 -16.61 25.17
C ALA A 294 -17.18 -17.02 25.96
N GLU A 295 -16.24 -17.73 25.31
CA GLU A 295 -14.96 -18.08 25.94
C GLU A 295 -14.14 -16.82 26.26
N ILE A 296 -14.07 -15.85 25.34
CA ILE A 296 -13.34 -14.58 25.55
C ILE A 296 -14.00 -13.77 26.66
N LEU A 297 -15.34 -13.68 26.66
CA LEU A 297 -16.09 -12.98 27.71
C LEU A 297 -15.85 -13.58 29.10
N LYS A 298 -15.72 -14.91 29.21
CA LYS A 298 -15.36 -15.60 30.43
C LYS A 298 -13.97 -15.23 30.93
N ASP A 299 -12.98 -15.20 30.02
CA ASP A 299 -11.59 -14.89 30.37
C ASP A 299 -11.41 -13.39 30.73
N ILE A 300 -12.20 -12.48 30.11
CA ILE A 300 -12.23 -11.06 30.49
C ILE A 300 -12.79 -10.86 31.92
N LYS A 301 -13.84 -11.63 32.30
CA LYS A 301 -14.50 -11.52 33.60
C LYS A 301 -13.77 -12.25 34.73
N SER A 302 -12.88 -13.20 34.40
CA SER A 302 -12.11 -13.92 35.41
C SER A 302 -10.98 -13.02 35.94
N GLU A 303 -11.26 -12.26 37.01
CA GLU A 303 -10.21 -11.73 37.87
C GLU A 303 -9.50 -12.93 38.55
N LYS A 304 -8.42 -13.40 37.95
CA LYS A 304 -7.46 -14.20 38.69
C LYS A 304 -6.79 -13.27 39.69
N THR A 305 -7.31 -13.27 40.91
CA THR A 305 -6.61 -12.77 42.08
C THR A 305 -5.29 -13.53 42.17
N ILE A 306 -4.22 -12.93 41.68
CA ILE A 306 -2.88 -13.41 41.99
C ILE A 306 -2.72 -13.14 43.49
N ALA A 307 -2.84 -14.17 44.30
CA ALA A 307 -2.49 -14.12 45.74
C ALA A 307 -1.03 -13.67 45.80
N THR A 308 -0.83 -12.44 46.20
CA THR A 308 0.46 -11.92 46.63
C THR A 308 0.83 -12.62 47.94
N GLU A 309 1.68 -13.65 47.89
CA GLU A 309 2.42 -14.08 49.06
C GLU A 309 3.31 -12.92 49.52
N PRO A 310 3.37 -12.61 50.83
CA PRO A 310 4.21 -11.52 51.31
C PRO A 310 5.68 -11.89 51.19
N ILE A 311 6.39 -11.24 50.28
CA ILE A 311 7.85 -11.35 50.19
C ILE A 311 8.43 -10.56 51.36
N THR A 312 8.98 -11.26 52.33
CA THR A 312 9.78 -10.73 53.44
C THR A 312 11.05 -10.10 52.86
N PHE A 313 11.19 -8.80 53.03
CA PHE A 313 12.40 -8.07 52.66
C PHE A 313 13.57 -8.51 53.53
N VAL A 314 14.53 -9.23 52.97
CA VAL A 314 15.87 -9.33 53.51
C VAL A 314 16.72 -8.30 52.79
N GLN A 315 17.12 -7.26 53.52
CA GLN A 315 18.14 -6.31 53.09
C GLN A 315 19.48 -7.05 52.98
N GLN A 316 19.96 -7.23 51.77
CA GLN A 316 21.38 -7.42 51.50
C GLN A 316 21.85 -6.38 50.48
N SER A 317 22.69 -5.50 51.01
CA SER A 317 23.50 -4.55 50.25
C SER A 317 24.54 -5.32 49.43
N SER A 318 24.53 -5.19 48.12
CA SER A 318 25.76 -5.27 47.31
C SER A 318 25.52 -4.90 45.85
N THR A 319 26.27 -3.91 45.39
CA THR A 319 26.83 -3.70 44.04
C THR A 319 25.89 -3.86 42.84
N LEU A 320 25.59 -2.73 42.23
CA LEU A 320 24.99 -2.60 40.90
C LEU A 320 25.71 -3.46 39.86
N PRO A 321 25.04 -4.37 39.16
CA PRO A 321 25.56 -4.87 37.92
C PRO A 321 25.17 -3.87 36.79
N THR A 322 26.14 -3.53 36.02
CA THR A 322 26.09 -2.83 34.74
C THR A 322 24.87 -3.25 33.92
N ILE A 323 24.10 -2.27 33.47
CA ILE A 323 22.96 -2.43 32.56
C ILE A 323 23.45 -3.21 31.34
N ALA A 324 23.04 -4.48 31.23
CA ALA A 324 23.16 -5.23 30.00
C ALA A 324 22.27 -4.53 28.95
N GLN A 325 22.90 -4.06 27.89
CA GLN A 325 22.21 -3.57 26.69
C GLN A 325 21.23 -4.66 26.23
N LYS A 326 19.92 -4.39 26.32
CA LYS A 326 18.91 -5.17 25.62
C LYS A 326 19.30 -5.18 24.15
N SER A 327 19.55 -6.35 23.59
CA SER A 327 19.69 -6.54 22.15
C SER A 327 18.41 -6.01 21.48
N ARG A 328 18.50 -4.88 20.80
CA ARG A 328 17.44 -4.36 19.92
C ARG A 328 17.25 -5.37 18.79
N ILE A 329 16.00 -5.76 18.54
CA ILE A 329 15.67 -6.52 17.33
C ILE A 329 15.95 -5.58 16.15
N PRO A 330 16.77 -6.02 15.16
CA PRO A 330 17.08 -5.16 14.03
C PRO A 330 15.81 -4.77 13.24
N THR A 331 15.63 -3.49 12.99
CA THR A 331 14.49 -2.96 12.23
C THR A 331 14.92 -1.79 11.37
N TRP A 332 14.14 -1.48 10.33
CA TRP A 332 14.38 -0.29 9.52
C TRP A 332 13.86 0.95 10.22
N THR A 333 14.73 1.93 10.40
CA THR A 333 14.38 3.22 11.00
C THR A 333 14.69 4.36 10.04
N CYS A 334 13.83 5.38 10.00
CA CYS A 334 14.12 6.64 9.31
C CYS A 334 15.10 7.46 10.17
N VAL A 335 16.37 7.34 9.85
CA VAL A 335 17.42 8.06 10.61
C VAL A 335 17.52 9.53 10.25
N ARG A 336 17.04 9.93 9.04
CA ARG A 336 17.06 11.31 8.57
C ARG A 336 15.93 11.62 7.60
N THR A 337 15.40 12.84 7.70
CA THR A 337 14.51 13.46 6.73
C THR A 337 15.13 14.77 6.25
N LEU A 338 15.51 14.83 4.97
CA LEU A 338 16.08 16.01 4.35
C LEU A 338 14.98 16.80 3.63
N LYS A 339 14.81 18.09 3.96
CA LYS A 339 14.00 19.02 3.16
C LYS A 339 14.80 19.39 1.90
N ALA A 340 14.72 18.54 0.90
CA ALA A 340 15.72 18.48 -0.14
C ALA A 340 15.50 19.51 -1.25
N HIS A 341 14.27 19.62 -1.74
CA HIS A 341 13.98 20.39 -2.96
C HIS A 341 12.73 21.26 -2.82
N LEU A 342 12.55 22.19 -3.74
CA LEU A 342 11.35 23.03 -3.80
C LEU A 342 10.16 22.34 -4.49
N SER A 343 10.42 21.23 -5.18
CA SER A 343 9.43 20.42 -5.89
C SER A 343 9.70 18.92 -5.72
N SER A 344 8.92 18.06 -6.40
CA SER A 344 9.06 16.61 -6.40
C SER A 344 10.50 16.17 -6.67
N ILE A 345 10.95 15.14 -5.96
CA ILE A 345 12.21 14.45 -6.23
C ILE A 345 11.90 13.29 -7.16
N ASN A 346 12.47 13.27 -8.35
CA ASN A 346 12.09 12.28 -9.36
C ASN A 346 13.13 11.15 -9.50
N SER A 347 14.39 11.41 -9.15
CA SER A 347 15.46 10.41 -9.26
C SER A 347 16.53 10.62 -8.21
N MET A 348 17.14 9.52 -7.76
CA MET A 348 18.27 9.52 -6.84
C MET A 348 19.28 8.43 -7.21
N ALA A 349 20.53 8.69 -6.94
CA ALA A 349 21.62 7.72 -7.08
C ALA A 349 22.66 7.91 -5.97
N PHE A 350 23.18 6.80 -5.44
CA PHE A 350 24.37 6.82 -4.59
C PHE A 350 25.63 6.80 -5.44
N SER A 351 26.66 7.49 -4.98
CA SER A 351 28.02 7.30 -5.53
C SER A 351 28.49 5.86 -5.29
N PRO A 352 29.41 5.33 -6.10
CA PRO A 352 29.88 3.94 -5.97
C PRO A 352 30.50 3.60 -4.62
N ASP A 353 31.05 4.59 -3.92
CA ASP A 353 31.59 4.46 -2.56
C ASP A 353 30.52 4.60 -1.47
N GLY A 354 29.28 4.94 -1.85
CA GLY A 354 28.15 5.11 -0.93
C GLY A 354 28.19 6.39 -0.07
N GLN A 355 29.15 7.30 -0.29
CA GLN A 355 29.32 8.50 0.57
C GLN A 355 28.47 9.68 0.13
N ILE A 356 28.19 9.78 -1.17
CA ILE A 356 27.43 10.89 -1.76
C ILE A 356 26.10 10.35 -2.30
N LEU A 357 25.02 11.06 -2.02
CA LEU A 357 23.73 10.88 -2.66
C LEU A 357 23.47 12.03 -3.62
N ALA A 358 23.14 11.73 -4.88
CA ALA A 358 22.62 12.71 -5.85
C ALA A 358 21.11 12.64 -5.90
N SER A 359 20.44 13.79 -6.02
CA SER A 359 18.98 13.89 -6.20
C SER A 359 18.64 14.85 -7.32
N GLY A 360 17.82 14.40 -8.28
CA GLY A 360 17.24 15.18 -9.37
C GLY A 360 15.78 15.52 -9.10
N SER A 361 15.37 16.75 -9.39
CA SER A 361 14.06 17.26 -9.01
C SER A 361 13.33 17.98 -10.14
N ALA A 362 12.01 18.03 -9.99
CA ALA A 362 11.13 18.89 -10.77
C ALA A 362 11.38 20.40 -10.54
N ASP A 363 12.19 20.78 -9.55
CA ASP A 363 12.67 22.17 -9.36
C ASP A 363 13.82 22.54 -10.31
N ARG A 364 14.21 21.65 -11.23
CA ARG A 364 15.23 21.82 -12.27
C ARG A 364 16.67 21.80 -11.75
N THR A 365 16.88 21.36 -10.51
CA THR A 365 18.22 21.28 -9.91
C THR A 365 18.60 19.83 -9.60
N VAL A 366 19.90 19.54 -9.64
CA VAL A 366 20.49 18.38 -8.99
C VAL A 366 21.17 18.83 -7.71
N LYS A 367 20.99 18.10 -6.61
CA LYS A 367 21.70 18.34 -5.38
C LYS A 367 22.52 17.13 -4.98
N LEU A 368 23.72 17.41 -4.45
CA LEU A 368 24.61 16.39 -3.90
C LEU A 368 24.59 16.50 -2.38
N TRP A 369 24.47 15.36 -1.71
CA TRP A 369 24.36 15.26 -0.26
C TRP A 369 25.45 14.38 0.30
N ASN A 370 26.12 14.82 1.35
CA ASN A 370 26.83 13.91 2.25
C ASN A 370 25.82 13.34 3.23
N LEU A 371 25.83 12.03 3.41
CA LEU A 371 24.86 11.35 4.30
C LEU A 371 25.01 11.77 5.77
N ASP A 372 26.12 12.37 6.16
CA ASP A 372 26.38 12.84 7.53
C ASP A 372 25.85 14.26 7.79
N SER A 373 25.37 14.97 6.76
CA SER A 373 24.90 16.34 6.88
C SER A 373 23.42 16.49 6.47
N ASN A 374 22.75 17.49 7.06
CA ASN A 374 21.36 17.84 6.69
C ASN A 374 21.29 18.94 5.61
N VAL A 375 22.44 19.38 5.11
CA VAL A 375 22.55 20.40 4.06
C VAL A 375 23.22 19.81 2.82
N PRO A 376 22.85 20.22 1.61
CA PRO A 376 23.51 19.73 0.42
C PRO A 376 24.96 20.22 0.35
N LEU A 377 25.86 19.38 -0.15
CA LEU A 377 27.25 19.72 -0.47
C LEU A 377 27.29 20.80 -1.55
N CYS A 378 26.45 20.66 -2.57
CA CYS A 378 26.29 21.64 -3.62
C CYS A 378 24.94 21.46 -4.35
N THR A 379 24.59 22.50 -5.13
CA THR A 379 23.44 22.47 -6.04
C THR A 379 23.98 22.73 -7.45
N LEU A 380 23.73 21.78 -8.38
CA LEU A 380 24.09 21.89 -9.77
C LEU A 380 22.88 22.45 -10.53
N SER A 381 23.04 23.63 -11.12
CA SER A 381 21.99 24.34 -11.84
C SER A 381 22.39 24.48 -13.31
N GLY A 382 21.45 24.27 -14.22
CA GLY A 382 21.73 24.38 -15.65
C GLY A 382 20.65 23.78 -16.53
N HIS A 383 19.79 22.89 -15.98
CA HIS A 383 18.60 22.42 -16.69
C HIS A 383 17.49 23.47 -16.70
N SER A 384 16.79 23.60 -17.84
CA SER A 384 15.69 24.55 -17.99
C SER A 384 14.31 23.93 -17.70
N SER A 385 14.23 22.59 -17.54
CA SER A 385 13.02 21.87 -17.17
C SER A 385 13.32 20.83 -16.09
N LEU A 386 12.29 20.09 -15.65
CA LEU A 386 12.40 19.09 -14.60
C LEU A 386 13.42 17.99 -14.94
N ILE A 387 14.06 17.42 -13.92
CA ILE A 387 15.05 16.36 -14.02
C ILE A 387 14.37 15.05 -13.62
N ASP A 388 14.37 14.06 -14.52
CA ASP A 388 13.76 12.73 -14.28
C ASP A 388 14.79 11.63 -14.00
N ALA A 389 16.06 11.86 -14.31
CA ALA A 389 17.08 10.82 -14.13
C ALA A 389 18.42 11.41 -13.66
N VAL A 390 19.07 10.73 -12.71
CA VAL A 390 20.46 11.00 -12.32
C VAL A 390 21.19 9.67 -12.14
N VAL A 391 22.47 9.59 -12.56
CA VAL A 391 23.31 8.41 -12.41
C VAL A 391 24.78 8.80 -12.27
N PHE A 392 25.53 8.16 -11.38
CA PHE A 392 26.98 8.28 -11.29
C PHE A 392 27.68 7.37 -12.30
N SER A 393 28.85 7.79 -12.78
CA SER A 393 29.79 6.88 -13.45
C SER A 393 30.32 5.84 -12.47
N PRO A 394 30.76 4.66 -12.92
CA PRO A 394 31.26 3.59 -12.06
C PRO A 394 32.51 3.98 -11.23
N ASP A 395 33.30 4.95 -11.69
CA ASP A 395 34.45 5.50 -10.98
C ASP A 395 34.07 6.64 -9.99
N GLY A 396 32.80 7.08 -9.99
CA GLY A 396 32.28 8.14 -9.13
C GLY A 396 32.70 9.57 -9.52
N ARG A 397 33.44 9.75 -10.62
CA ARG A 397 33.97 11.07 -11.04
C ARG A 397 32.94 11.92 -11.78
N LEU A 398 32.06 11.26 -12.54
CA LEU A 398 31.03 11.92 -13.32
C LEU A 398 29.64 11.65 -12.75
N LEU A 399 28.77 12.65 -12.88
CA LEU A 399 27.34 12.51 -12.70
C LEU A 399 26.66 12.91 -14.02
N ALA A 400 25.73 12.06 -14.49
CA ALA A 400 24.85 12.41 -15.58
C ALA A 400 23.46 12.76 -15.04
N SER A 401 22.81 13.78 -15.64
CA SER A 401 21.43 14.17 -15.34
C SER A 401 20.63 14.31 -16.62
N GLY A 402 19.46 13.66 -16.70
CA GLY A 402 18.54 13.70 -17.83
C GLY A 402 17.28 14.50 -17.51
N SER A 403 16.84 15.34 -18.46
CA SER A 403 15.77 16.31 -18.23
C SER A 403 14.74 16.38 -19.36
N TRP A 404 13.58 16.94 -19.04
CA TRP A 404 12.55 17.28 -20.01
C TRP A 404 12.93 18.50 -20.88
N ASP A 405 14.07 19.14 -20.63
CA ASP A 405 14.62 20.15 -21.53
C ASP A 405 15.31 19.56 -22.76
N HIS A 406 15.12 18.26 -23.01
CA HIS A 406 15.71 17.50 -24.10
C HIS A 406 17.23 17.34 -24.00
N THR A 407 17.82 17.55 -22.84
CA THR A 407 19.27 17.44 -22.66
C THR A 407 19.66 16.45 -21.58
N ILE A 408 20.85 15.86 -21.75
CA ILE A 408 21.60 15.19 -20.72
C ILE A 408 22.82 16.05 -20.41
N LYS A 409 23.05 16.35 -19.15
CA LYS A 409 24.21 17.11 -18.70
C LYS A 409 25.16 16.22 -17.93
N LEU A 410 26.45 16.35 -18.22
CA LEU A 410 27.53 15.63 -17.56
C LEU A 410 28.28 16.61 -16.66
N TRP A 411 28.39 16.25 -15.38
CA TRP A 411 28.98 17.07 -14.34
C TRP A 411 30.21 16.35 -13.77
N ASP A 412 31.30 17.08 -13.60
CA ASP A 412 32.44 16.64 -12.81
C ASP A 412 32.12 16.78 -11.32
N ILE A 413 32.30 15.70 -10.55
CA ILE A 413 31.93 15.69 -9.11
C ILE A 413 32.94 16.45 -8.26
N GLU A 414 34.21 16.44 -8.61
CA GLU A 414 35.28 17.11 -7.87
C GLU A 414 35.22 18.63 -8.08
N THR A 415 35.17 19.07 -9.34
CA THR A 415 35.12 20.51 -9.68
C THR A 415 33.71 21.09 -9.60
N ARG A 416 32.66 20.24 -9.69
CA ARG A 416 31.23 20.62 -9.75
C ARG A 416 30.85 21.40 -10.99
N GLU A 417 31.65 21.31 -12.03
CA GLU A 417 31.45 22.02 -13.30
C GLU A 417 30.70 21.16 -14.31
N LEU A 418 29.98 21.84 -15.22
CA LEU A 418 29.34 21.22 -16.37
C LEU A 418 30.38 20.93 -17.45
N ILE A 419 30.61 19.64 -17.75
CA ILE A 419 31.56 19.20 -18.77
C ILE A 419 30.92 19.21 -20.15
N HIS A 420 29.79 18.51 -20.29
CA HIS A 420 29.11 18.35 -21.58
C HIS A 420 27.60 18.52 -21.45
N THR A 421 26.97 18.97 -22.54
CA THR A 421 25.53 18.93 -22.75
C THR A 421 25.23 18.13 -24.01
N LEU A 422 24.54 17.00 -23.87
CA LEU A 422 24.11 16.13 -24.95
C LEU A 422 22.64 16.47 -25.27
N SER A 423 22.34 16.73 -26.54
CA SER A 423 20.99 17.14 -26.97
C SER A 423 20.23 15.99 -27.62
N ASP A 424 19.03 15.73 -27.16
CA ASP A 424 18.09 14.73 -27.66
C ASP A 424 16.89 15.39 -28.35
N SER A 425 16.10 14.60 -29.09
CA SER A 425 14.85 15.03 -29.75
C SER A 425 13.65 15.01 -28.82
N GLY A 426 13.68 14.21 -27.72
CA GLY A 426 12.59 14.05 -26.78
C GLY A 426 12.99 14.28 -25.33
N TRP A 427 12.01 14.26 -24.42
CA TRP A 427 12.25 14.34 -22.99
C TRP A 427 13.03 13.12 -22.52
N ILE A 428 14.11 13.32 -21.79
CA ILE A 428 14.89 12.24 -21.21
C ILE A 428 14.18 11.74 -19.96
N LYS A 429 13.79 10.45 -19.96
CA LYS A 429 13.08 9.79 -18.88
C LYS A 429 13.98 8.97 -17.97
N SER A 430 15.01 8.35 -18.56
CA SER A 430 15.92 7.47 -17.84
C SER A 430 17.29 7.47 -18.51
N ILE A 431 18.33 7.31 -17.70
CA ILE A 431 19.71 7.19 -18.17
C ILE A 431 20.42 6.06 -17.41
N ALA A 432 21.34 5.39 -18.09
CA ALA A 432 22.25 4.40 -17.50
C ALA A 432 23.65 4.57 -18.09
N ILE A 433 24.69 4.24 -17.33
CA ILE A 433 26.10 4.28 -17.78
C ILE A 433 26.64 2.85 -17.77
N SER A 434 27.42 2.49 -18.79
CA SER A 434 28.10 1.20 -18.90
C SER A 434 29.11 1.00 -17.76
N SER A 435 29.39 -0.27 -17.42
CA SER A 435 30.33 -0.62 -16.35
C SER A 435 31.78 -0.16 -16.60
N ASP A 436 32.15 0.10 -17.87
CA ASP A 436 33.45 0.67 -18.25
C ASP A 436 33.49 2.21 -18.19
N GLY A 437 32.35 2.86 -17.90
CA GLY A 437 32.22 4.32 -17.79
C GLY A 437 32.30 5.09 -19.10
N LYS A 438 32.28 4.41 -20.27
CA LYS A 438 32.51 5.06 -21.58
C LYS A 438 31.25 5.35 -22.37
N THR A 439 30.17 4.62 -22.06
CA THR A 439 28.93 4.68 -22.83
C THR A 439 27.75 5.06 -21.93
N LEU A 440 26.91 5.99 -22.40
CA LEU A 440 25.65 6.33 -21.75
C LEU A 440 24.48 5.90 -22.62
N PHE A 441 23.44 5.40 -21.97
CA PHE A 441 22.16 5.01 -22.59
C PHE A 441 21.07 5.94 -22.09
N SER A 442 20.25 6.48 -22.99
CA SER A 442 19.10 7.31 -22.63
C SER A 442 17.81 6.75 -23.19
N GLY A 443 16.79 6.61 -22.34
CA GLY A 443 15.41 6.33 -22.71
C GLY A 443 14.62 7.62 -22.82
N SER A 444 13.91 7.81 -23.94
CA SER A 444 13.28 9.07 -24.29
C SER A 444 11.76 8.96 -24.51
N ALA A 445 11.05 10.07 -24.29
CA ALA A 445 9.63 10.19 -24.61
C ALA A 445 9.36 10.11 -26.13
N ASP A 446 10.37 10.28 -26.98
CA ASP A 446 10.27 10.10 -28.43
C ASP A 446 10.23 8.62 -28.86
N ARG A 447 10.16 7.69 -27.91
CA ARG A 447 10.08 6.23 -28.09
C ARG A 447 11.41 5.58 -28.50
N THR A 448 12.50 6.32 -28.46
CA THR A 448 13.84 5.84 -28.85
C THR A 448 14.72 5.63 -27.62
N ILE A 449 15.76 4.81 -27.80
CA ILE A 449 16.89 4.70 -26.89
C ILE A 449 18.12 5.16 -27.69
N LYS A 450 18.90 6.09 -27.13
CA LYS A 450 20.15 6.54 -27.73
C LYS A 450 21.36 6.04 -26.95
N ILE A 451 22.38 5.66 -27.69
CA ILE A 451 23.67 5.21 -27.18
C ILE A 451 24.66 6.33 -27.45
N TRP A 452 25.24 6.87 -26.38
CA TRP A 452 26.14 8.02 -26.44
C TRP A 452 27.55 7.61 -26.05
N ASP A 453 28.52 8.13 -26.76
CA ASP A 453 29.92 8.09 -26.37
C ASP A 453 30.19 9.23 -25.38
N LEU A 454 30.63 8.91 -24.15
CA LEU A 454 30.82 9.90 -23.09
C LEU A 454 32.08 10.76 -23.30
N GLU A 455 33.08 10.29 -24.04
CA GLU A 455 34.30 11.03 -24.33
C GLU A 455 34.04 12.10 -25.40
N THR A 456 33.31 11.73 -26.44
CA THR A 456 33.05 12.63 -27.59
C THR A 456 31.75 13.39 -27.50
N GLY A 457 30.83 12.99 -26.63
CA GLY A 457 29.47 13.53 -26.50
C GLY A 457 28.56 13.23 -27.68
N LYS A 458 28.90 12.29 -28.57
CA LYS A 458 28.15 12.00 -29.80
C LYS A 458 27.28 10.76 -29.67
N VAL A 459 26.14 10.77 -30.38
CA VAL A 459 25.29 9.59 -30.55
C VAL A 459 26.01 8.56 -31.40
N GLN A 460 26.27 7.37 -30.84
CA GLN A 460 26.84 6.25 -31.60
C GLN A 460 25.75 5.46 -32.33
N LYS A 461 24.58 5.27 -31.67
CA LYS A 461 23.47 4.47 -32.21
C LYS A 461 22.13 4.91 -31.64
N THR A 462 21.06 4.77 -32.44
CA THR A 462 19.67 4.93 -31.96
C THR A 462 18.93 3.61 -32.14
N LEU A 463 18.32 3.11 -31.05
CA LEU A 463 17.54 1.87 -31.05
C LEU A 463 16.07 2.23 -31.20
N LEU A 464 15.39 1.60 -32.16
CA LEU A 464 13.99 1.80 -32.50
C LEU A 464 13.22 0.49 -32.28
N GLY A 465 12.04 0.54 -31.65
CA GLY A 465 11.22 -0.66 -31.45
C GLY A 465 10.10 -0.53 -30.44
N HIS A 466 10.17 0.44 -29.51
CA HIS A 466 9.03 0.75 -28.65
C HIS A 466 7.98 1.59 -29.38
N SER A 467 6.69 1.32 -29.10
CA SER A 467 5.57 2.06 -29.69
C SER A 467 5.15 3.28 -28.85
N SER A 468 5.67 3.43 -27.62
CA SER A 468 5.42 4.55 -26.73
C SER A 468 6.69 4.98 -25.99
N ALA A 469 6.60 6.01 -25.12
CA ALA A 469 7.72 6.57 -24.36
C ALA A 469 8.50 5.48 -23.60
N VAL A 470 9.83 5.55 -23.64
CA VAL A 470 10.74 4.69 -22.86
C VAL A 470 10.94 5.33 -21.48
N HIS A 471 10.39 4.70 -20.43
CA HIS A 471 10.43 5.23 -19.07
C HIS A 471 11.67 4.82 -18.30
N SER A 472 12.22 3.65 -18.58
CA SER A 472 13.38 3.13 -17.85
C SER A 472 14.32 2.39 -18.78
N VAL A 473 15.62 2.57 -18.57
CA VAL A 473 16.69 1.78 -19.17
C VAL A 473 17.62 1.26 -18.10
N ALA A 474 18.05 0.01 -18.23
CA ALA A 474 19.02 -0.62 -17.34
C ALA A 474 20.00 -1.47 -18.16
N ILE A 475 21.27 -1.48 -17.79
CA ILE A 475 22.29 -2.30 -18.44
C ILE A 475 22.60 -3.51 -17.56
N ALA A 476 22.70 -4.69 -18.17
CA ALA A 476 23.14 -5.88 -17.47
C ALA A 476 24.61 -5.73 -17.03
N PRO A 477 25.01 -6.29 -15.87
CA PRO A 477 26.38 -6.15 -15.35
C PRO A 477 27.48 -6.56 -16.32
N GLU A 478 27.18 -7.53 -17.19
CA GLU A 478 28.09 -8.02 -18.23
C GLU A 478 28.28 -7.04 -19.41
N GLY A 479 27.48 -5.99 -19.51
CA GLY A 479 27.58 -4.97 -20.54
C GLY A 479 27.11 -5.39 -21.93
N ARG A 480 26.47 -6.56 -22.09
CA ARG A 480 26.03 -7.10 -23.40
C ARG A 480 24.58 -6.82 -23.71
N ILE A 481 23.73 -6.74 -22.70
CA ILE A 481 22.29 -6.60 -22.82
C ILE A 481 21.85 -5.31 -22.16
N LEU A 482 21.02 -4.55 -22.86
CA LEU A 482 20.27 -3.43 -22.32
C LEU A 482 18.80 -3.85 -22.18
N ALA A 483 18.18 -3.55 -21.06
CA ALA A 483 16.74 -3.66 -20.88
C ALA A 483 16.09 -2.28 -20.95
N SER A 484 14.92 -2.20 -21.58
CA SER A 484 14.12 -0.98 -21.65
C SER A 484 12.67 -1.26 -21.30
N GLY A 485 12.08 -0.46 -20.41
CA GLY A 485 10.67 -0.48 -20.03
C GLY A 485 9.93 0.72 -20.57
N SER A 486 8.73 0.50 -21.07
CA SER A 486 8.00 1.52 -21.83
C SER A 486 6.54 1.67 -21.37
N ALA A 487 5.99 2.83 -21.70
CA ALA A 487 4.55 3.09 -21.62
C ALA A 487 3.72 2.21 -22.58
N ASP A 488 4.37 1.48 -23.52
CA ASP A 488 3.71 0.46 -24.34
C ASP A 488 3.46 -0.85 -23.60
N LYS A 489 3.78 -0.92 -22.27
CA LYS A 489 3.58 -2.03 -21.35
C LYS A 489 4.55 -3.20 -21.54
N THR A 490 5.50 -3.05 -22.45
CA THR A 490 6.49 -4.09 -22.77
C THR A 490 7.86 -3.75 -22.19
N ILE A 491 8.65 -4.80 -21.98
CA ILE A 491 10.08 -4.70 -21.72
C ILE A 491 10.79 -5.30 -22.94
N LYS A 492 11.81 -4.62 -23.45
CA LYS A 492 12.64 -5.13 -24.55
C LYS A 492 14.07 -5.33 -24.07
N LEU A 493 14.65 -6.47 -24.43
CA LEU A 493 16.05 -6.80 -24.23
C LEU A 493 16.79 -6.59 -25.56
N TRP A 494 17.81 -5.77 -25.52
CA TRP A 494 18.58 -5.36 -26.69
C TRP A 494 19.98 -5.92 -26.64
N ASN A 495 20.44 -6.55 -27.72
CA ASN A 495 21.83 -6.89 -27.89
C ASN A 495 22.61 -5.62 -28.25
N LEU A 496 23.53 -5.21 -27.39
CA LEU A 496 24.27 -3.95 -27.62
C LEU A 496 25.26 -4.02 -28.79
N HIS A 497 25.71 -5.23 -29.17
CA HIS A 497 26.60 -5.41 -30.30
C HIS A 497 25.83 -5.25 -31.63
N SER A 498 24.73 -6.00 -31.80
CA SER A 498 23.91 -5.90 -33.03
C SER A 498 23.00 -4.65 -33.01
N GLY A 499 22.50 -4.24 -31.84
CA GLY A 499 21.50 -3.19 -31.68
C GLY A 499 20.08 -3.67 -31.99
N GLU A 500 19.86 -4.97 -32.05
CA GLU A 500 18.56 -5.58 -32.31
C GLU A 500 17.90 -6.03 -31.03
N VAL A 501 16.55 -6.15 -31.05
CA VAL A 501 15.78 -6.71 -29.95
C VAL A 501 15.97 -8.22 -29.94
N GLU A 502 16.58 -8.74 -28.89
CA GLU A 502 16.71 -10.19 -28.67
C GLU A 502 15.41 -10.80 -28.13
N LEU A 503 14.76 -10.10 -27.22
CA LEU A 503 13.55 -10.60 -26.57
C LEU A 503 12.61 -9.46 -26.20
N THR A 504 11.30 -9.70 -26.31
CA THR A 504 10.26 -8.84 -25.77
C THR A 504 9.53 -9.59 -24.65
N LEU A 505 9.50 -9.00 -23.46
CA LEU A 505 8.78 -9.54 -22.30
C LEU A 505 7.43 -8.85 -22.20
N ASP A 506 6.39 -9.62 -22.46
CA ASP A 506 4.99 -9.20 -22.34
C ASP A 506 4.42 -9.69 -21.01
N GLY A 507 3.53 -8.92 -20.39
CA GLY A 507 2.88 -9.38 -19.20
C GLY A 507 2.36 -8.25 -18.31
N HIS A 508 3.07 -7.13 -18.21
CA HIS A 508 2.52 -5.96 -17.51
C HIS A 508 1.26 -5.45 -18.23
N SER A 509 0.24 -5.09 -17.43
CA SER A 509 -1.03 -4.58 -17.97
C SER A 509 -1.03 -3.05 -18.13
N ASP A 510 0.03 -2.38 -17.65
CA ASP A 510 0.22 -0.93 -17.77
C ASP A 510 1.72 -0.57 -17.90
N ALA A 511 2.04 0.72 -18.01
CA ALA A 511 3.37 1.25 -18.23
C ALA A 511 4.43 0.64 -17.29
N VAL A 512 5.59 0.28 -17.85
CA VAL A 512 6.76 -0.17 -17.08
C VAL A 512 7.58 1.06 -16.71
N ASN A 513 7.59 1.41 -15.41
CA ASN A 513 8.18 2.64 -14.92
C ASN A 513 9.65 2.53 -14.52
N SER A 514 10.07 1.35 -14.03
CA SER A 514 11.42 1.16 -13.49
C SER A 514 11.94 -0.25 -13.74
N LEU A 515 13.22 -0.35 -14.07
CA LEU A 515 13.94 -1.60 -14.31
C LEU A 515 15.24 -1.62 -13.51
N THR A 516 15.61 -2.79 -13.01
CA THR A 516 16.94 -3.05 -12.45
C THR A 516 17.34 -4.51 -12.66
N PHE A 517 18.64 -4.78 -12.78
CA PHE A 517 19.19 -6.13 -12.86
C PHE A 517 19.70 -6.59 -11.50
N SER A 518 19.60 -7.88 -11.23
CA SER A 518 20.38 -8.50 -10.16
C SER A 518 21.86 -8.38 -10.47
N SER A 519 22.71 -8.43 -9.43
CA SER A 519 24.18 -8.37 -9.58
C SER A 519 24.75 -9.52 -10.41
N SER A 520 24.07 -10.67 -10.42
CA SER A 520 24.42 -11.81 -11.27
C SER A 520 24.08 -11.60 -12.75
N GLY A 521 23.28 -10.58 -13.09
CA GLY A 521 22.75 -10.35 -14.43
C GLY A 521 21.68 -11.36 -14.89
N GLN A 522 21.34 -12.37 -14.07
CA GLN A 522 20.42 -13.44 -14.47
C GLN A 522 18.94 -13.09 -14.26
N VAL A 523 18.65 -12.15 -13.39
CA VAL A 523 17.27 -11.72 -13.08
C VAL A 523 17.11 -10.25 -13.41
N LEU A 524 16.07 -9.95 -14.20
CA LEU A 524 15.58 -8.59 -14.44
C LEU A 524 14.36 -8.35 -13.54
N ILE A 525 14.29 -7.18 -12.93
CA ILE A 525 13.20 -6.75 -12.05
C ILE A 525 12.54 -5.52 -12.65
N SER A 526 11.22 -5.54 -12.73
CA SER A 526 10.41 -4.45 -13.30
C SER A 526 9.34 -3.98 -12.33
N GLY A 527 9.21 -2.67 -12.16
CA GLY A 527 8.10 -2.00 -11.47
C GLY A 527 7.17 -1.31 -12.47
N SER A 528 5.86 -1.42 -12.28
CA SER A 528 4.88 -0.97 -13.25
C SER A 528 3.73 -0.17 -12.62
N ALA A 529 3.11 0.67 -13.46
CA ALA A 529 1.86 1.35 -13.14
C ALA A 529 0.68 0.38 -12.91
N ASP A 530 0.83 -0.91 -13.30
CA ASP A 530 -0.14 -1.96 -12.99
C ASP A 530 -0.10 -2.41 -11.51
N LYS A 531 0.67 -1.70 -10.65
CA LYS A 531 0.82 -1.91 -9.21
C LYS A 531 1.62 -3.16 -8.85
N THR A 532 2.27 -3.79 -9.83
CA THR A 532 3.05 -5.01 -9.63
C THR A 532 4.54 -4.78 -9.87
N ILE A 533 5.33 -5.61 -9.19
CA ILE A 533 6.74 -5.82 -9.49
C ILE A 533 6.86 -7.22 -10.06
N ARG A 534 7.62 -7.40 -11.13
CA ARG A 534 7.85 -8.69 -11.75
C ARG A 534 9.32 -9.01 -11.83
N LEU A 535 9.64 -10.27 -11.58
CA LEU A 535 10.99 -10.82 -11.67
C LEU A 535 11.04 -11.77 -12.86
N TRP A 536 12.00 -11.55 -13.75
CA TRP A 536 12.13 -12.28 -15.02
C TRP A 536 13.49 -12.96 -15.10
N HIS A 537 13.53 -14.22 -15.49
CA HIS A 537 14.79 -14.90 -15.82
C HIS A 537 15.27 -14.40 -17.18
N LEU A 538 16.45 -13.81 -17.23
CA LEU A 538 16.92 -13.05 -18.41
C LEU A 538 17.04 -13.92 -19.67
N GLU A 539 17.71 -15.06 -19.58
CA GLU A 539 18.02 -15.92 -20.72
C GLU A 539 16.74 -16.54 -21.35
N SER A 540 15.81 -16.98 -20.52
CA SER A 540 14.59 -17.65 -21.00
C SER A 540 13.38 -16.71 -21.17
N GLY A 541 13.46 -15.45 -20.69
CA GLY A 541 12.34 -14.51 -20.65
C GLY A 541 11.17 -14.94 -19.72
N LYS A 542 11.39 -15.97 -18.90
CA LYS A 542 10.34 -16.57 -18.08
C LYS A 542 10.06 -15.73 -16.85
N LEU A 543 8.78 -15.48 -16.58
CA LEU A 543 8.34 -14.84 -15.34
C LEU A 543 8.59 -15.78 -14.15
N LEU A 544 9.37 -15.31 -13.18
CA LEU A 544 9.69 -16.04 -11.94
C LEU A 544 8.68 -15.70 -10.84
N HIS A 545 8.50 -14.42 -10.55
CA HIS A 545 7.61 -13.93 -9.50
C HIS A 545 6.83 -12.71 -9.94
N THR A 546 5.63 -12.55 -9.37
CA THR A 546 4.83 -11.32 -9.42
C THR A 546 4.53 -10.88 -7.99
N LEU A 547 4.99 -9.68 -7.60
CA LEU A 547 4.77 -9.09 -6.29
C LEU A 547 3.70 -8.01 -6.43
N SER A 548 2.57 -8.17 -5.75
CA SER A 548 1.33 -7.39 -5.98
C SER A 548 0.75 -6.77 -4.69
N LEU A 549 1.62 -6.35 -3.76
CA LEU A 549 1.18 -5.78 -2.48
C LEU A 549 1.15 -4.24 -2.46
N HIS A 550 1.64 -3.55 -3.50
CA HIS A 550 1.39 -2.11 -3.64
C HIS A 550 -0.06 -1.86 -4.07
N SER A 551 -0.70 -0.85 -3.45
CA SER A 551 -2.09 -0.49 -3.77
C SER A 551 -2.21 0.47 -4.95
N GLU A 552 -1.10 1.13 -5.34
CA GLU A 552 -1.00 2.06 -6.46
C GLU A 552 0.26 1.77 -7.30
N ALA A 553 0.49 2.58 -8.34
CA ALA A 553 1.59 2.41 -9.29
C ALA A 553 2.95 2.26 -8.60
N VAL A 554 3.76 1.31 -9.04
CA VAL A 554 5.17 1.19 -8.64
C VAL A 554 6.01 2.08 -9.54
N ASN A 555 6.65 3.08 -8.94
CA ASN A 555 7.43 4.10 -9.65
C ASN A 555 8.90 3.75 -9.76
N SER A 556 9.46 3.06 -8.76
CA SER A 556 10.89 2.79 -8.70
C SER A 556 11.17 1.46 -8.01
N VAL A 557 12.15 0.72 -8.51
CA VAL A 557 12.68 -0.51 -7.90
C VAL A 557 14.22 -0.43 -7.85
N ALA A 558 14.80 -0.93 -6.76
CA ALA A 558 16.24 -1.04 -6.59
C ALA A 558 16.58 -2.33 -5.85
N ILE A 559 17.69 -2.98 -6.21
CA ILE A 559 18.18 -4.19 -5.58
C ILE A 559 19.60 -3.96 -5.04
N ASN A 560 19.93 -4.55 -3.90
CA ASN A 560 21.28 -4.47 -3.36
C ASN A 560 22.27 -5.38 -4.12
N VAL A 561 23.57 -5.14 -3.93
CA VAL A 561 24.65 -5.90 -4.62
C VAL A 561 24.59 -7.39 -4.32
N ASP A 562 24.22 -7.78 -3.10
CA ASP A 562 24.12 -9.19 -2.72
C ASP A 562 22.92 -9.89 -3.37
N GLY A 563 22.01 -9.16 -3.98
CA GLY A 563 20.82 -9.66 -4.66
C GLY A 563 19.74 -10.22 -3.70
N ASN A 564 19.90 -10.04 -2.40
CA ASN A 564 19.02 -10.61 -1.38
C ASN A 564 17.97 -9.61 -0.86
N LEU A 565 18.06 -8.33 -1.22
CA LEU A 565 17.15 -7.29 -0.81
C LEU A 565 16.72 -6.41 -1.99
N LEU A 566 15.42 -6.37 -2.25
CA LEU A 566 14.78 -5.51 -3.24
C LEU A 566 13.95 -4.45 -2.52
N CYS A 567 14.06 -3.18 -2.90
CA CYS A 567 13.15 -2.14 -2.45
C CYS A 567 12.34 -1.56 -3.61
N SER A 568 11.11 -1.12 -3.31
CA SER A 568 10.19 -0.51 -4.26
C SER A 568 9.51 0.71 -3.66
N GLY A 569 9.39 1.78 -4.43
CA GLY A 569 8.65 2.99 -4.09
C GLY A 569 7.39 3.13 -4.94
N SER A 570 6.28 3.60 -4.35
CA SER A 570 4.97 3.61 -4.98
C SER A 570 4.18 4.89 -4.73
N ASP A 571 3.18 5.13 -5.59
CA ASP A 571 2.17 6.16 -5.41
C ASP A 571 1.30 5.95 -4.17
N ASP A 572 1.31 4.73 -3.58
CA ASP A 572 0.64 4.44 -2.30
C ASP A 572 1.37 5.05 -1.09
N LYS A 573 2.41 5.87 -1.32
CA LYS A 573 3.23 6.58 -0.35
C LYS A 573 4.14 5.68 0.49
N THR A 574 4.24 4.40 0.14
CA THR A 574 5.05 3.42 0.87
C THR A 574 6.30 3.02 0.10
N ILE A 575 7.32 2.61 0.86
CA ILE A 575 8.45 1.84 0.35
C ILE A 575 8.26 0.43 0.88
N LYS A 576 8.40 -0.56 0.01
CA LYS A 576 8.35 -1.97 0.40
C LYS A 576 9.69 -2.62 0.16
N ILE A 577 10.09 -3.48 1.11
CA ILE A 577 11.35 -4.20 1.09
C ILE A 577 11.04 -5.68 0.95
N TRP A 578 11.64 -6.34 -0.02
CA TRP A 578 11.30 -7.70 -0.43
C TRP A 578 12.53 -8.60 -0.44
N ARG A 579 12.32 -9.91 -0.26
CA ARG A 579 13.28 -10.95 -0.56
C ARG A 579 13.04 -11.44 -2.00
N PRO A 580 13.95 -11.17 -2.96
CA PRO A 580 13.71 -11.46 -4.37
C PRO A 580 13.52 -12.96 -4.67
N ASP A 581 14.27 -13.85 -4.00
CA ASP A 581 14.25 -15.30 -4.26
C ASP A 581 12.89 -15.95 -3.93
N SER A 582 12.22 -15.49 -2.88
CA SER A 582 10.93 -16.02 -2.43
C SER A 582 9.74 -15.14 -2.84
N GLY A 583 9.98 -13.90 -3.24
CA GLY A 583 8.95 -12.90 -3.46
C GLY A 583 8.28 -12.39 -2.17
N GLU A 584 8.88 -12.64 -1.01
CA GLU A 584 8.36 -12.30 0.30
C GLU A 584 8.52 -10.81 0.60
N LEU A 585 7.46 -10.16 1.11
CA LEU A 585 7.53 -8.82 1.65
C LEU A 585 8.13 -8.86 3.05
N LEU A 586 9.27 -8.20 3.24
CA LEU A 586 9.97 -8.13 4.52
C LEU A 586 9.50 -6.94 5.37
N TYR A 587 9.43 -5.74 4.77
CA TYR A 587 9.08 -4.51 5.48
C TYR A 587 8.25 -3.58 4.60
N THR A 588 7.43 -2.72 5.26
CA THR A 588 6.75 -1.58 4.64
C THR A 588 7.11 -0.32 5.44
N LEU A 589 7.64 0.70 4.76
CA LEU A 589 8.03 1.98 5.34
C LEU A 589 7.05 3.05 4.84
N SER A 590 6.32 3.72 5.75
CA SER A 590 5.14 4.54 5.43
C SER A 590 5.19 5.98 5.94
N GLU A 591 6.40 6.57 6.07
CA GLU A 591 6.54 7.94 6.62
C GLU A 591 6.42 9.07 5.58
N HIS A 592 6.39 8.76 4.26
CA HIS A 592 6.17 9.81 3.26
C HIS A 592 4.71 10.24 3.21
N SER A 593 4.47 11.55 3.14
CA SER A 593 3.11 12.12 3.08
C SER A 593 2.52 12.15 1.67
N ALA A 594 3.35 11.92 0.64
CA ALA A 594 2.94 11.85 -0.77
C ALA A 594 3.63 10.68 -1.48
N SER A 595 3.32 10.50 -2.76
CA SER A 595 3.88 9.46 -3.64
C SER A 595 5.40 9.34 -3.51
N VAL A 596 5.91 8.10 -3.33
CA VAL A 596 7.34 7.79 -3.41
C VAL A 596 7.71 7.59 -4.87
N THR A 597 8.51 8.50 -5.40
CA THR A 597 8.85 8.57 -6.83
C THR A 597 10.12 7.80 -7.17
N CYS A 598 11.06 7.72 -6.23
CA CYS A 598 12.33 7.03 -6.44
C CYS A 598 12.87 6.42 -5.14
N VAL A 599 13.57 5.29 -5.28
CA VAL A 599 14.32 4.61 -4.20
C VAL A 599 15.70 4.25 -4.70
N ALA A 600 16.69 4.27 -3.79
CA ALA A 600 18.06 3.86 -4.06
C ALA A 600 18.64 3.13 -2.85
N ILE A 601 19.51 2.15 -3.08
CA ILE A 601 20.21 1.38 -2.05
C ILE A 601 21.70 1.70 -2.12
N ALA A 602 22.31 2.02 -0.98
CA ALA A 602 23.74 2.23 -0.90
C ALA A 602 24.46 0.86 -0.90
N ASN A 603 25.35 0.67 -1.86
CA ASN A 603 26.17 -0.53 -1.99
C ASN A 603 27.50 -0.29 -1.26
N HIS A 604 27.59 -0.56 0.04
CA HIS A 604 28.86 -0.50 0.76
C HIS A 604 29.72 -1.71 0.38
N CYS A 605 30.67 -1.49 -0.52
CA CYS A 605 31.73 -2.47 -0.74
C CYS A 605 32.72 -2.42 0.45
N CYS A 606 32.70 -3.45 1.30
CA CYS A 606 33.67 -3.63 2.39
C CYS A 606 35.10 -3.79 1.84
N LYS A 607 35.77 -2.68 1.50
CA LYS A 607 37.23 -2.64 1.30
C LYS A 607 37.80 -1.54 2.17
N GLN A 608 37.84 -1.78 3.48
CA GLN A 608 38.87 -1.24 4.37
C GLN A 608 38.82 -1.95 5.73
N GLN A 609 39.51 -3.07 5.84
CA GLN A 609 40.13 -3.47 7.11
C GLN A 609 41.22 -2.44 7.39
N LEU A 610 41.04 -1.62 8.41
CA LEU A 610 42.11 -1.16 9.31
C LEU A 610 41.53 -0.37 10.49
N ALA A 611 41.69 -1.00 11.64
CA ALA A 611 41.76 -0.41 12.99
C ALA A 611 40.49 0.17 13.64
N SER A 612 40.06 -0.54 14.67
CA SER A 612 39.38 -0.11 15.91
C SER A 612 37.91 0.33 15.81
N LYS A 613 37.08 -0.52 16.38
CA LYS A 613 35.63 -0.50 16.64
C LYS A 613 34.78 -1.07 15.51
N ALA A 614 34.27 -2.28 15.74
CA ALA A 614 33.24 -2.93 14.97
C ALA A 614 31.96 -2.07 14.97
N THR A 615 31.78 -1.26 13.92
CA THR A 615 30.46 -0.75 13.54
C THR A 615 29.96 -1.69 12.45
N ALA A 616 28.87 -2.39 12.71
CA ALA A 616 28.15 -3.17 11.74
C ALA A 616 27.93 -2.32 10.48
N SER A 617 28.18 -2.90 9.30
CA SER A 617 27.89 -2.26 8.01
C SER A 617 26.39 -2.08 7.90
N HIS A 618 25.85 -0.90 8.22
CA HIS A 618 24.44 -0.62 8.13
C HIS A 618 24.03 -0.49 6.66
N LEU A 619 23.11 -1.35 6.22
CA LEU A 619 22.47 -1.23 4.91
C LEU A 619 21.63 0.07 4.90
N THR A 620 21.87 0.92 3.92
CA THR A 620 21.22 2.24 3.83
C THR A 620 20.35 2.32 2.58
N ILE A 621 19.08 2.74 2.76
CA ILE A 621 18.16 3.05 1.67
C ILE A 621 17.87 4.54 1.69
N ALA A 622 17.78 5.15 0.51
CA ALA A 622 17.25 6.49 0.33
C ALA A 622 15.94 6.45 -0.46
N SER A 623 14.96 7.23 -0.05
CA SER A 623 13.70 7.41 -0.77
C SER A 623 13.40 8.88 -1.03
N GLY A 624 12.98 9.20 -2.25
CA GLY A 624 12.54 10.53 -2.67
C GLY A 624 11.06 10.54 -2.99
N SER A 625 10.40 11.66 -2.71
CA SER A 625 8.95 11.77 -2.79
C SER A 625 8.47 13.09 -3.40
N GLN A 626 7.22 13.09 -3.84
CA GLN A 626 6.49 14.31 -4.19
C GLN A 626 6.27 15.23 -2.98
N ASP A 627 6.46 14.75 -1.74
CA ASP A 627 6.45 15.59 -0.54
C ASP A 627 7.69 16.49 -0.41
N LYS A 628 8.60 16.46 -1.40
CA LYS A 628 9.82 17.28 -1.51
C LYS A 628 10.91 16.89 -0.50
N THR A 629 10.77 15.75 0.16
CA THR A 629 11.74 15.25 1.13
C THR A 629 12.48 14.02 0.60
N ILE A 630 13.74 13.88 1.07
CA ILE A 630 14.47 12.63 1.01
C ILE A 630 14.47 12.04 2.40
N LYS A 631 14.16 10.77 2.53
CA LYS A 631 14.29 10.01 3.77
C LYS A 631 15.41 8.99 3.64
N ILE A 632 16.23 8.91 4.68
CA ILE A 632 17.34 7.95 4.78
C ILE A 632 16.96 6.91 5.83
N TRP A 633 17.00 5.66 5.44
CA TRP A 633 16.61 4.52 6.24
C TRP A 633 17.82 3.64 6.50
N GLN A 634 17.96 3.17 7.73
CA GLN A 634 19.01 2.24 8.14
C GLN A 634 18.42 1.07 8.90
N PHE A 635 19.04 -0.08 8.72
CA PHE A 635 18.67 -1.30 9.42
C PHE A 635 19.49 -1.36 10.71
N GLU A 636 18.85 -1.19 11.87
CA GLU A 636 19.46 -1.17 13.19
C GLU A 636 18.95 -2.30 14.07
#